data_c4c2779028a333d77caf99c237b6e993
#
_entry.id   c4c2779028a333d77caf99c237b6e993
#
_cell.length_a   1.000
_cell.length_b   1.000
_cell.length_c   1.000
_cell.angle_alpha   90.00
_cell.angle_beta   90.00
_cell.angle_gamma   90.00
#
_symmetry.space_group_name_H-M   'P 1'
#
loop_
_entity.id
_entity.type
_entity.pdbx_description
1 polymer ?
#
loop_
_entity_poly.entity_id
_entity_poly.type
_entity_poly.pdbx_seq_one_letter_code
_entity_poly.pdbx_strand_id
1 'polypeptide(L)'
;LAYKINKAMSLTPRQIVEKLDQYIIGQKDAKRAVSVALRNRYRRSLLTEALREEIIPKNILMIGPTGVGKTEIARRIAKLVGAPFVKIEATKFTEVGYVGRDVESMVRDLVETSVRLVKEERINDVKDQAEQNANRRLVELLLPTKKKANNYKNPFEMLFGGGNDQEQDLDNDSQEDVSMKERKKIIETKLANKELEDELVSVEIEEQVPSMFDMLQGSGMEQMGMNMQDALSNLMPKKKKKRKLTVSEARKVLTNDEAQKLIDMDDVTQEAVYRAEQTGIIFIDEIDKIVSKSGSSSSGEVSREGVQRDILPIVEGSTVVTKYGSVKTDHVLFIAAGAFHMAKPSELIPELQGRFPIRVELTKLSVDDFYRILVEPDNALIKQYTALLETEGIQIEFSDEAIVRIAEIAFEVNQNTDNIGARRLHTIMEKLLEDLSFEAPEITLEKVTITPQYVNEKLGAISQNKDLSQFIL
;
A
#
# COMPACT_ATOMS: atom_id res chain seq x y z
N LEU A 1 14.16 -13.40 19.97
CA LEU A 1 13.09 -13.49 18.98
C LEU A 1 13.74 -13.55 17.58
N ALA A 2 13.97 -14.78 17.06
CA ALA A 2 14.35 -14.95 15.65
C ALA A 2 13.12 -14.64 14.83
N TYR A 3 12.99 -13.39 14.36
CA TYR A 3 11.96 -13.03 13.39
C TYR A 3 12.11 -13.96 12.19
N LYS A 4 11.03 -14.64 11.82
CA LYS A 4 10.98 -15.53 10.64
C LYS A 4 11.46 -14.73 9.43
N ILE A 5 12.68 -15.01 8.98
CA ILE A 5 13.20 -14.45 7.72
C ILE A 5 12.19 -14.88 6.65
N ASN A 6 11.51 -13.92 6.02
CA ASN A 6 10.52 -14.19 5.01
C ASN A 6 11.15 -15.08 3.93
N LYS A 7 10.51 -16.21 3.61
CA LYS A 7 10.97 -17.19 2.61
C LYS A 7 11.31 -16.53 1.26
N ALA A 8 10.68 -15.40 0.96
CA ALA A 8 10.95 -14.58 -0.22
C ALA A 8 12.33 -13.89 -0.19
N MET A 9 12.90 -13.58 0.99
CA MET A 9 14.27 -13.04 1.10
C MET A 9 15.35 -14.07 0.76
N SER A 10 15.04 -15.37 0.77
CA SER A 10 15.98 -16.44 0.43
C SER A 10 16.25 -16.57 -1.07
N LEU A 11 15.48 -15.89 -1.93
CA LEU A 11 15.63 -15.94 -3.39
C LEU A 11 17.05 -15.56 -3.82
N THR A 12 17.56 -16.26 -4.84
CA THR A 12 18.83 -15.90 -5.48
C THR A 12 18.66 -14.66 -6.34
N PRO A 13 19.73 -13.91 -6.64
CA PRO A 13 19.64 -12.76 -7.54
C PRO A 13 19.04 -13.09 -8.91
N ARG A 14 19.30 -14.28 -9.45
CA ARG A 14 18.71 -14.74 -10.72
C ARG A 14 17.21 -14.93 -10.60
N GLN A 15 16.74 -15.58 -9.56
CA GLN A 15 15.31 -15.75 -9.30
C GLN A 15 14.58 -14.41 -9.07
N ILE A 16 15.26 -13.43 -8.45
CA ILE A 16 14.71 -12.09 -8.32
C ILE A 16 14.56 -11.43 -9.69
N VAL A 17 15.58 -11.53 -10.54
CA VAL A 17 15.52 -11.00 -11.92
C VAL A 17 14.39 -11.67 -12.72
N GLU A 18 14.28 -13.00 -12.69
CA GLU A 18 13.21 -13.75 -13.37
C GLU A 18 11.81 -13.28 -12.92
N LYS A 19 11.62 -13.04 -11.62
CA LYS A 19 10.35 -12.50 -11.12
C LYS A 19 10.10 -11.05 -11.53
N LEU A 20 11.15 -10.25 -11.69
CA LEU A 20 11.03 -8.89 -12.21
C LEU A 20 10.73 -8.90 -13.71
N ASP A 21 11.26 -9.88 -14.46
CA ASP A 21 11.01 -10.04 -15.90
C ASP A 21 9.51 -10.26 -16.20
N GLN A 22 8.75 -10.82 -15.26
CA GLN A 22 7.29 -10.97 -15.37
C GLN A 22 6.52 -9.63 -15.45
N TYR A 23 7.15 -8.53 -15.04
CA TYR A 23 6.48 -7.21 -14.95
C TYR A 23 7.21 -6.09 -15.68
N ILE A 24 8.51 -6.22 -15.86
CA ILE A 24 9.38 -5.14 -16.36
C ILE A 24 10.19 -5.67 -17.53
N ILE A 25 10.00 -5.03 -18.66
CA ILE A 25 10.74 -5.37 -19.88
C ILE A 25 12.09 -4.66 -19.90
N GLY A 26 13.12 -5.32 -20.39
CA GLY A 26 14.46 -4.77 -20.50
C GLY A 26 15.15 -4.47 -19.16
N GLN A 27 15.93 -3.42 -19.09
CA GLN A 27 16.57 -2.86 -17.90
C GLN A 27 17.42 -3.86 -17.09
N LYS A 28 18.18 -4.72 -17.78
CA LYS A 28 18.93 -5.85 -17.20
C LYS A 28 19.89 -5.42 -16.08
N ASP A 29 20.62 -4.32 -16.28
CA ASP A 29 21.62 -3.85 -15.31
C ASP A 29 20.96 -3.33 -14.03
N ALA A 30 19.84 -2.61 -14.15
CA ALA A 30 19.08 -2.13 -13.02
C ALA A 30 18.50 -3.29 -12.19
N LYS A 31 17.88 -4.27 -12.84
CA LYS A 31 17.37 -5.48 -12.20
C LYS A 31 18.46 -6.24 -11.46
N ARG A 32 19.63 -6.41 -12.11
CA ARG A 32 20.80 -7.07 -11.54
C ARG A 32 21.33 -6.34 -10.31
N ALA A 33 21.54 -5.02 -10.39
CA ALA A 33 22.07 -4.22 -9.30
C ALA A 33 21.18 -4.28 -8.06
N VAL A 34 19.87 -4.11 -8.25
CA VAL A 34 18.92 -4.15 -7.14
C VAL A 34 18.78 -5.55 -6.56
N SER A 35 18.81 -6.60 -7.40
CA SER A 35 18.79 -7.99 -6.94
C SER A 35 20.02 -8.35 -6.09
N VAL A 36 21.20 -7.84 -6.47
CA VAL A 36 22.43 -8.01 -5.68
C VAL A 36 22.33 -7.26 -4.34
N ALA A 37 21.83 -6.02 -4.35
CA ALA A 37 21.64 -5.24 -3.13
C ALA A 37 20.72 -5.96 -2.13
N LEU A 38 19.59 -6.49 -2.59
CA LEU A 38 18.69 -7.30 -1.75
C LEU A 38 19.36 -8.57 -1.23
N ARG A 39 20.08 -9.28 -2.10
CA ARG A 39 20.78 -10.49 -1.67
C ARG A 39 21.85 -10.20 -0.63
N ASN A 40 22.53 -9.06 -0.72
CA ASN A 40 23.50 -8.63 0.28
C ASN A 40 22.83 -8.31 1.63
N ARG A 41 21.62 -7.75 1.63
CA ARG A 41 20.82 -7.58 2.86
C ARG A 41 20.47 -8.93 3.49
N TYR A 42 20.06 -9.92 2.69
CA TYR A 42 19.82 -11.28 3.17
C TYR A 42 21.10 -11.89 3.75
N ARG A 43 22.24 -11.80 3.04
CA ARG A 43 23.53 -12.29 3.54
C ARG A 43 23.89 -11.63 4.87
N ARG A 44 23.69 -10.32 4.96
CA ARG A 44 23.91 -9.55 6.18
C ARG A 44 23.08 -10.08 7.36
N SER A 45 21.81 -10.43 7.14
CA SER A 45 20.93 -10.96 8.20
C SER A 45 21.36 -12.32 8.76
N LEU A 46 22.25 -13.03 8.05
CA LEU A 46 22.82 -14.31 8.49
C LEU A 46 24.13 -14.17 9.28
N LEU A 47 24.67 -12.94 9.38
CA LEU A 47 25.92 -12.66 10.10
C LEU A 47 25.70 -12.52 11.61
N THR A 48 26.78 -12.64 12.35
CA THR A 48 26.81 -12.33 13.78
C THR A 48 26.48 -10.85 14.01
N GLU A 49 25.94 -10.50 15.16
CA GLU A 49 25.49 -9.16 15.49
C GLU A 49 26.56 -8.10 15.26
N ALA A 50 27.78 -8.35 15.74
CA ALA A 50 28.93 -7.44 15.58
C ALA A 50 29.23 -7.13 14.10
N LEU A 51 29.31 -8.16 13.24
CA LEU A 51 29.56 -7.95 11.80
C LEU A 51 28.33 -7.35 11.08
N ARG A 52 27.15 -7.65 11.56
CA ARG A 52 25.90 -7.12 10.98
C ARG A 52 25.76 -5.62 11.19
N GLU A 53 26.21 -5.09 12.32
CA GLU A 53 26.19 -3.65 12.59
C GLU A 53 27.20 -2.88 11.73
N GLU A 54 28.36 -3.45 11.43
CA GLU A 54 29.40 -2.84 10.61
C GLU A 54 29.04 -2.76 9.10
N ILE A 55 28.15 -3.64 8.63
CA ILE A 55 27.83 -3.73 7.20
C ILE A 55 26.61 -2.87 6.86
N ILE A 56 26.84 -1.71 6.29
CA ILE A 56 25.81 -0.78 5.82
C ILE A 56 25.36 -1.16 4.39
N PRO A 57 24.04 -1.18 4.10
CA PRO A 57 23.52 -1.37 2.73
C PRO A 57 24.10 -0.34 1.78
N LYS A 58 24.40 -0.74 0.55
CA LYS A 58 24.86 0.19 -0.48
C LYS A 58 23.64 0.75 -1.23
N ASN A 59 23.46 2.07 -1.14
CA ASN A 59 22.38 2.77 -1.80
C ASN A 59 22.58 2.84 -3.32
N ILE A 60 21.49 2.99 -4.06
CA ILE A 60 21.46 2.91 -5.52
C ILE A 60 20.96 4.23 -6.09
N LEU A 61 21.69 4.76 -7.07
CA LEU A 61 21.24 5.87 -7.92
C LEU A 61 20.83 5.33 -9.28
N MET A 62 19.54 5.44 -9.61
CA MET A 62 18.98 5.08 -10.91
C MET A 62 18.90 6.30 -11.81
N ILE A 63 19.58 6.25 -12.93
CA ILE A 63 19.66 7.34 -13.90
C ILE A 63 18.95 6.90 -15.18
N GLY A 64 18.08 7.75 -15.73
CA GLY A 64 17.42 7.44 -17.01
C GLY A 64 16.10 8.16 -17.19
N PRO A 65 15.56 8.15 -18.41
CA PRO A 65 14.36 8.90 -18.79
C PRO A 65 13.15 8.57 -17.91
N THR A 66 12.14 9.42 -17.96
CA THR A 66 10.85 9.16 -17.31
C THR A 66 10.17 7.95 -17.96
N GLY A 67 9.44 7.16 -17.19
CA GLY A 67 8.60 6.07 -17.71
C GLY A 67 9.36 4.81 -18.18
N VAL A 68 10.66 4.65 -17.86
CA VAL A 68 11.44 3.46 -18.21
C VAL A 68 11.44 2.37 -17.12
N GLY A 69 10.64 2.54 -16.07
CA GLY A 69 10.46 1.50 -15.04
C GLY A 69 11.23 1.70 -13.74
N LYS A 70 11.92 2.84 -13.50
CA LYS A 70 12.70 3.10 -12.27
C LYS A 70 11.89 2.81 -10.98
N THR A 71 10.75 3.47 -10.83
CA THR A 71 9.86 3.30 -9.67
C THR A 71 9.29 1.89 -9.59
N GLU A 72 8.92 1.31 -10.73
CA GLU A 72 8.30 -0.02 -10.77
C GLU A 72 9.26 -1.10 -10.34
N ILE A 73 10.54 -1.03 -10.75
CA ILE A 73 11.59 -1.94 -10.26
C ILE A 73 11.64 -1.92 -8.74
N ALA A 74 11.74 -0.74 -8.10
CA ALA A 74 11.83 -0.62 -6.66
C ALA A 74 10.56 -1.13 -5.93
N ARG A 75 9.38 -0.80 -6.47
CA ARG A 75 8.09 -1.24 -5.91
C ARG A 75 7.92 -2.76 -5.97
N ARG A 76 8.19 -3.36 -7.13
CA ARG A 76 8.06 -4.82 -7.33
C ARG A 76 9.01 -5.60 -6.44
N ILE A 77 10.22 -5.12 -6.30
CA ILE A 77 11.20 -5.72 -5.38
C ILE A 77 10.74 -5.66 -3.94
N ALA A 78 10.30 -4.51 -3.46
CA ALA A 78 9.80 -4.38 -2.11
C ALA A 78 8.63 -5.34 -1.85
N LYS A 79 7.68 -5.42 -2.78
CA LYS A 79 6.57 -6.38 -2.72
C LYS A 79 7.03 -7.84 -2.72
N LEU A 80 8.02 -8.17 -3.55
CA LEU A 80 8.55 -9.53 -3.66
C LEU A 80 9.17 -10.02 -2.36
N VAL A 81 9.88 -9.15 -1.63
CA VAL A 81 10.53 -9.52 -0.38
C VAL A 81 9.71 -9.19 0.87
N GLY A 82 8.51 -8.64 0.71
CA GLY A 82 7.67 -8.21 1.82
C GLY A 82 8.28 -7.08 2.66
N ALA A 83 9.06 -6.21 2.01
CA ALA A 83 9.70 -5.07 2.67
C ALA A 83 8.78 -3.85 2.72
N PRO A 84 8.79 -3.08 3.80
CA PRO A 84 8.14 -1.78 3.83
C PRO A 84 8.74 -0.87 2.75
N PHE A 85 7.88 -0.21 1.98
CA PHE A 85 8.28 0.62 0.84
C PHE A 85 7.55 1.95 0.84
N VAL A 86 8.33 3.02 0.72
CA VAL A 86 7.80 4.38 0.56
C VAL A 86 8.44 5.01 -0.67
N LYS A 87 7.60 5.64 -1.50
CA LYS A 87 8.02 6.49 -2.61
C LYS A 87 7.78 7.95 -2.24
N ILE A 88 8.82 8.77 -2.40
CA ILE A 88 8.76 10.20 -2.14
C ILE A 88 9.43 10.93 -3.31
N GLU A 89 8.92 12.10 -3.64
CA GLU A 89 9.52 13.00 -4.62
C GLU A 89 10.41 14.00 -3.90
N ALA A 90 11.67 14.14 -4.31
CA ALA A 90 12.64 15.04 -3.68
C ALA A 90 12.15 16.52 -3.71
N THR A 91 11.35 16.88 -4.71
CA THR A 91 10.76 18.21 -4.87
C THR A 91 9.71 18.57 -3.81
N LYS A 92 9.20 17.60 -3.07
CA LYS A 92 8.23 17.85 -1.98
C LYS A 92 8.90 18.28 -0.68
N PHE A 93 10.20 18.13 -0.57
CA PHE A 93 10.95 18.57 0.59
C PHE A 93 11.30 20.03 0.50
N THR A 94 11.30 20.68 1.64
CA THR A 94 11.77 22.05 1.82
C THR A 94 12.87 22.07 2.85
N GLU A 95 13.80 23.01 2.72
CA GLU A 95 14.85 23.25 3.70
C GLU A 95 14.25 23.52 5.09
N VAL A 96 14.91 23.04 6.12
CA VAL A 96 14.47 23.23 7.51
C VAL A 96 14.20 24.70 7.83
N GLY A 97 13.01 25.00 8.32
CA GLY A 97 12.56 26.37 8.63
C GLY A 97 11.64 27.01 7.59
N TYR A 98 11.44 26.40 6.44
CA TYR A 98 10.45 26.82 5.45
C TYR A 98 9.16 26.00 5.52
N VAL A 99 8.07 26.54 4.99
CA VAL A 99 6.79 25.83 4.90
C VAL A 99 6.89 24.72 3.86
N GLY A 100 6.78 23.47 4.30
CA GLY A 100 6.85 22.31 3.45
C GLY A 100 7.06 21.02 4.26
N ARG A 101 7.33 19.93 3.57
CA ARG A 101 7.51 18.64 4.20
C ARG A 101 8.97 18.47 4.65
N ASP A 102 9.20 18.12 5.91
CA ASP A 102 10.53 17.81 6.41
C ASP A 102 11.02 16.43 5.87
N VAL A 103 12.33 16.26 5.82
CA VAL A 103 12.95 15.04 5.31
C VAL A 103 12.73 13.82 6.21
N GLU A 104 12.56 14.02 7.52
CA GLU A 104 12.29 12.93 8.47
C GLU A 104 10.95 12.27 8.23
N SER A 105 10.00 13.00 7.59
CA SER A 105 8.69 12.44 7.25
C SER A 105 8.79 11.18 6.39
N MET A 106 9.87 11.00 5.58
CA MET A 106 10.05 9.77 4.81
C MET A 106 10.24 8.55 5.70
N VAL A 107 10.89 8.72 6.86
CA VAL A 107 11.11 7.65 7.83
C VAL A 107 9.81 7.38 8.59
N ARG A 108 9.09 8.44 8.99
CA ARG A 108 7.78 8.29 9.64
C ARG A 108 6.79 7.53 8.74
N ASP A 109 6.73 7.85 7.46
CA ASP A 109 5.89 7.14 6.47
C ASP A 109 6.33 5.68 6.28
N LEU A 110 7.64 5.41 6.31
CA LEU A 110 8.16 4.05 6.21
C LEU A 110 7.70 3.18 7.37
N VAL A 111 7.77 3.71 8.59
CA VAL A 111 7.31 2.99 9.78
C VAL A 111 5.80 2.79 9.76
N GLU A 112 5.03 3.81 9.39
CA GLU A 112 3.57 3.71 9.24
C GLU A 112 3.19 2.60 8.24
N THR A 113 3.89 2.57 7.10
CA THR A 113 3.72 1.52 6.09
C THR A 113 4.09 0.14 6.64
N SER A 114 5.16 0.06 7.44
CA SER A 114 5.59 -1.18 8.08
C SER A 114 4.55 -1.69 9.08
N VAL A 115 4.02 -0.81 9.93
CA VAL A 115 2.96 -1.16 10.91
C VAL A 115 1.73 -1.71 10.20
N ARG A 116 1.29 -1.04 9.13
CA ARG A 116 0.16 -1.52 8.33
C ARG A 116 0.42 -2.91 7.75
N LEU A 117 1.60 -3.14 7.16
CA LEU A 117 2.00 -4.40 6.56
C LEU A 117 2.03 -5.54 7.60
N VAL A 118 2.70 -5.32 8.75
CA VAL A 118 2.77 -6.32 9.82
C VAL A 118 1.39 -6.61 10.40
N LYS A 119 0.57 -5.57 10.60
CA LYS A 119 -0.80 -5.72 11.09
C LYS A 119 -1.66 -6.55 10.12
N GLU A 120 -1.58 -6.29 8.82
CA GLU A 120 -2.29 -7.08 7.80
C GLU A 120 -1.85 -8.55 7.80
N GLU A 121 -0.55 -8.82 7.92
CA GLU A 121 -0.01 -10.19 8.04
C GLU A 121 -0.55 -10.88 9.30
N ARG A 122 -0.51 -10.22 10.46
CA ARG A 122 -1.02 -10.77 11.73
C ARG A 122 -2.53 -11.02 11.69
N ILE A 123 -3.31 -10.11 11.08
CA ILE A 123 -4.75 -10.30 10.87
C ILE A 123 -5.00 -11.57 10.03
N ASN A 124 -4.23 -11.77 8.97
CA ASN A 124 -4.36 -12.96 8.13
C ASN A 124 -3.98 -14.24 8.87
N ASP A 125 -2.95 -14.20 9.72
CA ASP A 125 -2.52 -15.36 10.52
C ASP A 125 -3.59 -15.82 11.53
N VAL A 126 -4.37 -14.88 12.09
CA VAL A 126 -5.42 -15.17 13.08
C VAL A 126 -6.83 -15.25 12.49
N LYS A 127 -6.98 -15.11 11.17
CA LYS A 127 -8.27 -14.98 10.49
C LYS A 127 -9.22 -16.14 10.79
N ASP A 128 -8.76 -17.37 10.71
CA ASP A 128 -9.58 -18.56 10.95
C ASP A 128 -10.09 -18.61 12.39
N GLN A 129 -9.24 -18.27 13.37
CA GLN A 129 -9.62 -18.20 14.77
C GLN A 129 -10.59 -17.03 15.03
N ALA A 130 -10.34 -15.89 14.41
CA ALA A 130 -11.21 -14.72 14.49
C ALA A 130 -12.61 -15.01 13.91
N GLU A 131 -12.69 -15.73 12.78
CA GLU A 131 -13.95 -16.15 12.18
C GLU A 131 -14.74 -17.12 13.09
N GLN A 132 -14.06 -18.06 13.73
CA GLN A 132 -14.70 -18.95 14.70
C GLN A 132 -15.26 -18.16 15.89
N ASN A 133 -14.51 -17.20 16.43
CA ASN A 133 -14.97 -16.37 17.53
C ASN A 133 -16.13 -15.46 17.10
N ALA A 134 -16.07 -14.88 15.90
CA ALA A 134 -17.14 -14.07 15.33
C ALA A 134 -18.44 -14.88 15.17
N ASN A 135 -18.34 -16.12 14.68
CA ASN A 135 -19.50 -17.01 14.56
C ASN A 135 -20.10 -17.36 15.93
N ARG A 136 -19.27 -17.57 16.97
CA ARG A 136 -19.79 -17.75 18.34
C ARG A 136 -20.55 -16.53 18.84
N ARG A 137 -20.04 -15.33 18.61
CA ARG A 137 -20.74 -14.07 18.95
C ARG A 137 -22.03 -13.90 18.16
N LEU A 138 -22.06 -14.27 16.87
CA LEU A 138 -23.29 -14.25 16.07
C LEU A 138 -24.36 -15.16 16.63
N VAL A 139 -23.98 -16.38 17.06
CA VAL A 139 -24.89 -17.30 17.74
C VAL A 139 -25.49 -16.65 18.98
N GLU A 140 -24.69 -15.98 19.81
CA GLU A 140 -25.15 -15.28 21.01
C GLU A 140 -26.09 -14.11 20.68
N LEU A 141 -25.82 -13.38 19.60
CA LEU A 141 -26.66 -12.25 19.16
C LEU A 141 -28.00 -12.69 18.53
N LEU A 142 -28.04 -13.90 17.94
CA LEU A 142 -29.24 -14.49 17.34
C LEU A 142 -30.10 -15.24 18.36
N LEU A 143 -29.54 -15.59 19.53
CA LEU A 143 -30.32 -16.15 20.62
C LEU A 143 -31.26 -15.10 21.19
N PRO A 144 -32.53 -15.43 21.45
CA PRO A 144 -33.46 -14.49 22.06
C PRO A 144 -32.96 -14.11 23.46
N THR A 145 -32.54 -12.87 23.63
CA THR A 145 -32.20 -12.33 24.95
C THR A 145 -33.46 -12.33 25.82
N LYS A 146 -33.46 -13.12 26.91
CA LYS A 146 -34.39 -12.84 28.01
C LYS A 146 -34.19 -11.39 28.39
N LYS A 147 -35.17 -10.51 28.14
CA LYS A 147 -35.22 -9.22 28.80
C LYS A 147 -35.17 -9.54 30.30
N LYS A 148 -34.00 -9.35 30.96
CA LYS A 148 -33.97 -9.23 32.39
C LYS A 148 -34.95 -8.11 32.68
N ALA A 149 -36.15 -8.45 33.16
CA ALA A 149 -37.01 -7.48 33.78
C ALA A 149 -36.14 -6.89 34.87
N ASN A 150 -35.75 -5.61 34.70
CA ASN A 150 -35.16 -4.85 35.76
C ASN A 150 -36.25 -4.72 36.81
N ASN A 151 -36.33 -5.70 37.68
CA ASN A 151 -37.00 -5.54 38.98
C ASN A 151 -36.14 -4.54 39.76
N TYR A 152 -36.31 -3.25 39.45
CA TYR A 152 -36.04 -2.21 40.42
C TYR A 152 -37.02 -2.47 41.57
N LYS A 153 -36.67 -3.39 42.50
CA LYS A 153 -37.27 -3.40 43.81
C LYS A 153 -36.95 -2.04 44.38
N ASN A 154 -37.99 -1.22 44.53
CA ASN A 154 -37.89 0.06 45.19
C ASN A 154 -37.18 -0.13 46.53
N PRO A 155 -36.17 0.69 46.86
CA PRO A 155 -35.48 0.59 48.15
C PRO A 155 -36.42 0.63 49.36
N PHE A 156 -37.64 1.11 49.17
CA PHE A 156 -38.70 1.17 50.20
C PHE A 156 -39.40 -0.17 50.49
N GLU A 157 -39.45 -1.10 49.53
CA GLU A 157 -40.03 -2.44 49.75
C GLU A 157 -39.13 -3.36 50.58
N MET A 158 -37.82 -3.08 50.63
CA MET A 158 -36.86 -3.85 51.43
C MET A 158 -36.95 -3.52 52.94
N LEU A 159 -37.66 -2.44 53.30
CA LEU A 159 -37.74 -2.00 54.70
C LEU A 159 -39.01 -2.44 55.43
N PHE A 160 -40.05 -2.93 54.71
CA PHE A 160 -41.36 -3.20 55.33
C PHE A 160 -42.04 -4.53 54.94
N GLY A 161 -41.34 -5.50 54.36
CA GLY A 161 -41.97 -6.79 53.97
C GLY A 161 -41.22 -7.99 54.49
N GLY A 162 -41.49 -8.35 55.72
CA GLY A 162 -41.25 -9.70 56.22
C GLY A 162 -42.40 -10.60 55.83
N GLY A 163 -42.09 -11.75 55.14
CA GLY A 163 -43.09 -12.80 54.86
C GLY A 163 -42.48 -13.91 54.01
N ASN A 164 -42.33 -15.06 54.61
CA ASN A 164 -42.03 -16.36 54.04
C ASN A 164 -42.65 -16.58 52.68
N ASP A 165 -41.85 -17.06 51.71
CA ASP A 165 -42.22 -18.15 50.83
C ASP A 165 -40.95 -18.87 50.35
N GLN A 166 -40.81 -20.06 50.95
CA GLN A 166 -39.84 -21.06 50.52
C GLN A 166 -40.44 -21.91 49.38
N GLU A 167 -39.53 -22.34 48.49
CA GLU A 167 -39.64 -23.55 47.65
C GLU A 167 -40.64 -23.52 46.49
N GLN A 168 -40.12 -23.21 45.29
CA GLN A 168 -40.50 -23.91 44.04
C GLN A 168 -39.83 -23.33 42.80
N ASP A 169 -38.50 -23.22 42.70
CA ASP A 169 -37.80 -22.76 41.50
C ASP A 169 -36.56 -23.60 41.08
N LEU A 170 -36.42 -24.81 41.62
CA LEU A 170 -35.22 -25.63 41.27
C LEU A 170 -35.39 -26.57 40.07
N ASP A 171 -36.61 -26.83 39.59
CA ASP A 171 -36.85 -27.75 38.45
C ASP A 171 -37.07 -27.08 37.09
N ASN A 172 -37.27 -25.77 37.03
CA ASN A 172 -37.49 -25.04 35.80
C ASN A 172 -36.16 -24.61 35.11
N ASP A 173 -35.09 -24.44 35.87
CA ASP A 173 -33.81 -23.99 35.37
C ASP A 173 -33.07 -25.06 34.52
N SER A 174 -33.26 -26.33 34.87
CA SER A 174 -32.61 -27.46 34.15
C SER A 174 -33.26 -27.77 32.81
N GLN A 175 -34.58 -27.58 32.64
CA GLN A 175 -35.27 -27.81 31.37
C GLN A 175 -35.09 -26.62 30.39
N GLU A 176 -35.00 -25.39 30.90
CA GLU A 176 -34.70 -24.20 30.10
C GLU A 176 -33.26 -24.22 29.58
N ASP A 177 -32.30 -24.71 30.37
CA ASP A 177 -30.89 -24.85 29.95
C ASP A 177 -30.69 -25.85 28.82
N VAL A 178 -31.45 -26.96 28.84
CA VAL A 178 -31.41 -27.99 27.77
C VAL A 178 -31.99 -27.38 26.46
N SER A 179 -33.13 -26.68 26.56
CA SER A 179 -33.77 -26.03 25.43
C SER A 179 -32.89 -24.92 24.80
N MET A 180 -32.16 -24.18 25.60
CA MET A 180 -31.21 -23.15 25.13
C MET A 180 -29.98 -23.76 24.42
N LYS A 181 -29.46 -24.90 24.94
CA LYS A 181 -28.34 -25.63 24.29
C LYS A 181 -28.76 -26.24 22.94
N GLU A 182 -29.97 -26.74 22.82
CA GLU A 182 -30.50 -27.25 21.56
C GLU A 182 -30.70 -26.12 20.52
N ARG A 183 -31.29 -24.98 20.91
CA ARG A 183 -31.43 -23.80 20.05
C ARG A 183 -30.08 -23.27 19.59
N LYS A 184 -29.09 -23.21 20.47
CA LYS A 184 -27.73 -22.84 20.14
C LYS A 184 -27.14 -23.71 19.05
N LYS A 185 -27.26 -25.05 19.18
CA LYS A 185 -26.81 -26.01 18.16
C LYS A 185 -27.52 -25.84 16.82
N ILE A 186 -28.82 -25.55 16.82
CA ILE A 186 -29.59 -25.33 15.59
C ILE A 186 -29.08 -24.05 14.88
N ILE A 187 -28.88 -22.98 15.61
CA ILE A 187 -28.34 -21.72 15.05
C ILE A 187 -26.91 -21.92 14.52
N GLU A 188 -26.05 -22.63 15.27
CA GLU A 188 -24.70 -22.98 14.82
C GLU A 188 -24.71 -23.75 13.50
N THR A 189 -25.60 -24.74 13.37
CA THR A 189 -25.74 -25.54 12.13
C THR A 189 -26.25 -24.67 10.96
N LYS A 190 -27.24 -23.85 11.19
CA LYS A 190 -27.80 -22.95 10.15
C LYS A 190 -26.78 -21.89 9.72
N LEU A 191 -25.98 -21.32 10.65
CA LEU A 191 -24.90 -20.41 10.34
C LEU A 191 -23.80 -21.09 9.52
N ALA A 192 -23.45 -22.35 9.85
CA ALA A 192 -22.47 -23.12 9.08
C ALA A 192 -22.96 -23.41 7.65
N ASN A 193 -24.27 -23.67 7.50
CA ASN A 193 -24.90 -23.90 6.19
C ASN A 193 -25.20 -22.60 5.42
N LYS A 194 -24.90 -21.41 5.99
CA LYS A 194 -25.21 -20.09 5.42
C LYS A 194 -26.72 -19.84 5.16
N GLU A 195 -27.58 -20.45 5.96
CA GLU A 195 -29.04 -20.31 5.82
C GLU A 195 -29.59 -19.01 6.42
N LEU A 196 -28.77 -18.30 7.25
CA LEU A 196 -29.18 -17.10 8.00
C LEU A 196 -28.52 -15.82 7.50
N GLU A 197 -27.88 -15.83 6.32
CA GLU A 197 -27.03 -14.70 5.83
C GLU A 197 -27.79 -13.38 5.68
N ASP A 198 -29.09 -13.43 5.33
CA ASP A 198 -29.95 -12.27 5.11
C ASP A 198 -30.70 -11.81 6.37
N GLU A 199 -30.60 -12.58 7.49
CA GLU A 199 -31.24 -12.17 8.74
C GLU A 199 -30.58 -10.93 9.34
N LEU A 200 -31.38 -10.08 9.99
CA LEU A 200 -30.90 -8.85 10.60
C LEU A 200 -30.50 -9.08 12.06
N VAL A 201 -29.29 -8.74 12.37
CA VAL A 201 -28.73 -8.81 13.74
C VAL A 201 -28.25 -7.43 14.20
N SER A 202 -28.43 -7.12 15.48
CA SER A 202 -27.96 -5.87 16.08
C SER A 202 -26.55 -6.06 16.64
N VAL A 203 -25.57 -5.43 16.00
CA VAL A 203 -24.15 -5.48 16.40
C VAL A 203 -23.77 -4.16 17.07
N GLU A 204 -23.07 -4.23 18.20
CA GLU A 204 -22.42 -3.08 18.81
C GLU A 204 -21.06 -2.87 18.16
N ILE A 205 -20.91 -1.79 17.40
CA ILE A 205 -19.66 -1.42 16.73
C ILE A 205 -19.04 -0.24 17.47
N GLU A 206 -17.74 -0.32 17.72
CA GLU A 206 -16.99 0.85 18.22
C GLU A 206 -16.90 1.88 17.09
N GLU A 207 -17.48 3.06 17.31
CA GLU A 207 -17.35 4.16 16.37
C GLU A 207 -15.96 4.77 16.57
N GLN A 208 -15.10 4.66 15.56
CA GLN A 208 -13.92 5.51 15.48
C GLN A 208 -14.42 6.92 15.20
N VAL A 209 -14.65 7.68 16.27
CA VAL A 209 -14.91 9.11 16.14
C VAL A 209 -13.60 9.71 15.61
N PRO A 210 -13.60 10.37 14.44
CA PRO A 210 -12.44 11.15 14.02
C PRO A 210 -12.12 12.08 15.18
N SER A 211 -10.92 12.00 15.73
CA SER A 211 -10.57 12.84 16.86
C SER A 211 -10.70 14.28 16.38
N MET A 212 -11.21 15.17 17.22
CA MET A 212 -11.30 16.61 16.94
C MET A 212 -9.92 17.16 16.54
N PHE A 213 -8.88 16.40 16.80
CA PHE A 213 -7.47 16.63 16.49
C PHE A 213 -7.10 16.30 15.05
N ASP A 214 -7.75 15.32 14.40
CA ASP A 214 -7.57 15.08 12.95
C ASP A 214 -8.04 16.27 12.11
N MET A 215 -8.98 17.07 12.66
CA MET A 215 -9.43 18.33 12.08
C MET A 215 -8.43 19.48 12.32
N LEU A 216 -7.58 19.41 13.33
CA LEU A 216 -6.60 20.43 13.71
C LEU A 216 -5.20 20.18 13.11
N GLN A 217 -4.96 19.04 12.47
CA GLN A 217 -3.70 18.63 11.85
C GLN A 217 -3.21 19.56 10.71
N GLY A 218 -4.03 20.53 10.32
CA GLY A 218 -3.68 21.57 9.35
C GLY A 218 -3.08 22.85 9.94
N SER A 219 -2.90 22.99 11.27
CA SER A 219 -2.58 24.30 11.90
C SER A 219 -1.22 24.38 12.61
N GLY A 220 -0.26 23.50 12.33
CA GLY A 220 1.15 23.71 12.73
C GLY A 220 1.46 23.60 14.24
N MET A 221 0.60 22.99 15.06
CA MET A 221 0.82 22.79 16.50
C MET A 221 1.18 21.34 16.87
N GLU A 222 1.97 20.66 16.03
CA GLU A 222 2.25 19.22 16.16
C GLU A 222 3.06 18.84 17.41
N GLN A 223 3.92 19.69 17.91
CA GLN A 223 4.83 19.34 19.02
C GLN A 223 4.23 19.36 20.42
N MET A 224 3.11 20.07 20.63
CA MET A 224 2.48 20.17 21.96
C MET A 224 1.34 19.15 22.19
N GLY A 225 0.87 18.52 21.09
CA GLY A 225 -0.32 17.66 21.10
C GLY A 225 -0.06 16.19 21.45
N MET A 226 1.14 15.65 21.21
CA MET A 226 1.39 14.20 21.29
C MET A 226 1.23 13.63 22.71
N ASN A 227 1.65 14.34 23.75
CA ASN A 227 1.54 13.85 25.13
C ASN A 227 0.14 14.00 25.74
N MET A 228 -0.70 14.89 25.18
CA MET A 228 -2.05 15.14 25.70
C MET A 228 -3.10 14.23 25.06
N GLN A 229 -2.86 13.74 23.86
CA GLN A 229 -3.76 12.84 23.11
C GLN A 229 -3.86 11.46 23.77
N ASP A 230 -2.73 10.86 24.17
CA ASP A 230 -2.72 9.56 24.84
C ASP A 230 -3.37 9.60 26.23
N ALA A 231 -3.21 10.70 26.93
CA ALA A 231 -3.86 10.91 28.23
C ALA A 231 -5.39 11.10 28.10
N LEU A 232 -5.87 11.79 27.05
CA LEU A 232 -7.31 12.03 26.85
C LEU A 232 -8.02 10.86 26.19
N SER A 233 -7.38 10.14 25.28
CA SER A 233 -7.97 8.98 24.59
C SER A 233 -8.25 7.82 25.55
N ASN A 234 -7.44 7.67 26.60
CA ASN A 234 -7.65 6.67 27.65
C ASN A 234 -8.74 7.04 28.67
N LEU A 235 -9.15 8.31 28.73
CA LEU A 235 -10.18 8.82 29.68
C LEU A 235 -11.57 8.91 29.07
N MET A 236 -11.72 8.90 27.74
CA MET A 236 -13.03 8.93 27.09
C MET A 236 -13.56 7.52 26.81
N PRO A 237 -14.74 7.16 27.34
CA PRO A 237 -15.36 5.87 27.00
C PRO A 237 -15.66 5.82 25.49
N LYS A 238 -15.13 4.83 24.79
CA LYS A 238 -15.42 4.59 23.39
C LYS A 238 -16.93 4.46 23.17
N LYS A 239 -17.52 5.34 22.37
CA LYS A 239 -18.96 5.29 22.07
C LYS A 239 -19.26 4.05 21.25
N LYS A 240 -20.02 3.11 21.81
CA LYS A 240 -20.57 1.97 21.12
C LYS A 240 -21.90 2.36 20.46
N LYS A 241 -22.02 2.13 19.17
CA LYS A 241 -23.25 2.36 18.40
C LYS A 241 -23.86 1.04 17.96
N LYS A 242 -25.13 0.85 18.26
CA LYS A 242 -25.87 -0.31 17.76
C LYS A 242 -26.25 -0.10 16.31
N ARG A 243 -25.81 -0.99 15.42
CA ARG A 243 -26.23 -1.03 14.02
C ARG A 243 -26.95 -2.34 13.74
N LYS A 244 -28.00 -2.26 12.93
CA LYS A 244 -28.67 -3.44 12.38
C LYS A 244 -27.97 -3.77 11.07
N LEU A 245 -27.41 -4.95 10.95
CA LEU A 245 -26.67 -5.46 9.80
C LEU A 245 -27.23 -6.85 9.44
N THR A 246 -27.07 -7.26 8.21
CA THR A 246 -27.29 -8.66 7.85
C THR A 246 -26.24 -9.53 8.51
N VAL A 247 -26.54 -10.82 8.73
CA VAL A 247 -25.58 -11.77 9.33
C VAL A 247 -24.29 -11.84 8.51
N SER A 248 -24.38 -11.77 7.19
CA SER A 248 -23.21 -11.72 6.29
C SER A 248 -22.32 -10.52 6.56
N GLU A 249 -22.90 -9.32 6.69
CA GLU A 249 -22.17 -8.09 7.01
C GLU A 249 -21.63 -8.11 8.44
N ALA A 250 -22.47 -8.55 9.39
CA ALA A 250 -22.13 -8.67 10.79
C ALA A 250 -20.94 -9.62 10.99
N ARG A 251 -20.89 -10.76 10.27
CA ARG A 251 -19.77 -11.70 10.31
C ARG A 251 -18.47 -11.02 9.91
N LYS A 252 -18.44 -10.25 8.82
CA LYS A 252 -17.23 -9.52 8.39
C LYS A 252 -16.75 -8.53 9.43
N VAL A 253 -17.68 -7.76 9.99
CA VAL A 253 -17.37 -6.76 11.04
C VAL A 253 -16.85 -7.42 12.31
N LEU A 254 -17.53 -8.47 12.77
CA LEU A 254 -17.14 -9.20 13.98
C LEU A 254 -15.83 -9.96 13.79
N THR A 255 -15.59 -10.57 12.62
CA THR A 255 -14.29 -11.20 12.33
C THR A 255 -13.14 -10.23 12.42
N ASN A 256 -13.31 -9.01 11.88
CA ASN A 256 -12.28 -7.98 11.99
C ASN A 256 -12.08 -7.50 13.44
N ASP A 257 -13.17 -7.33 14.20
CA ASP A 257 -13.13 -6.96 15.63
C ASP A 257 -12.42 -8.06 16.48
N GLU A 258 -12.75 -9.33 16.25
CA GLU A 258 -12.09 -10.45 16.94
C GLU A 258 -10.63 -10.63 16.51
N ALA A 259 -10.31 -10.40 15.22
CA ALA A 259 -8.92 -10.42 14.77
C ALA A 259 -8.08 -9.34 15.46
N GLN A 260 -8.62 -8.12 15.61
CA GLN A 260 -7.94 -7.04 16.32
C GLN A 260 -7.71 -7.34 17.80
N LYS A 261 -8.61 -8.09 18.46
CA LYS A 261 -8.45 -8.52 19.86
C LYS A 261 -7.40 -9.61 20.03
N LEU A 262 -7.20 -10.45 19.01
CA LEU A 262 -6.23 -11.53 19.02
C LEU A 262 -4.80 -11.07 18.76
N ILE A 263 -4.62 -9.85 18.30
CA ILE A 263 -3.33 -9.28 17.94
C ILE A 263 -2.81 -8.40 19.08
N ASP A 264 -1.57 -8.65 19.48
CA ASP A 264 -0.85 -7.75 20.36
C ASP A 264 -0.26 -6.59 19.54
N MET A 265 -0.74 -5.37 19.79
CA MET A 265 -0.28 -4.18 19.07
C MET A 265 1.13 -3.76 19.46
N ASP A 266 1.62 -4.10 20.63
CA ASP A 266 2.97 -3.81 21.06
C ASP A 266 3.97 -4.72 20.28
N ASP A 267 3.66 -5.99 20.14
CA ASP A 267 4.43 -6.92 19.30
C ASP A 267 4.43 -6.48 17.83
N VAL A 268 3.27 -6.05 17.30
CA VAL A 268 3.15 -5.53 15.92
C VAL A 268 4.03 -4.30 15.75
N THR A 269 4.03 -3.38 16.71
CA THR A 269 4.81 -2.14 16.65
C THR A 269 6.30 -2.43 16.69
N GLN A 270 6.75 -3.28 17.60
CA GLN A 270 8.17 -3.66 17.72
C GLN A 270 8.67 -4.36 16.45
N GLU A 271 7.89 -5.31 15.91
CA GLU A 271 8.23 -5.99 14.66
C GLU A 271 8.25 -5.00 13.49
N ALA A 272 7.31 -4.08 13.43
CA ALA A 272 7.22 -3.10 12.36
C ALA A 272 8.41 -2.12 12.36
N VAL A 273 8.81 -1.62 13.53
CA VAL A 273 10.00 -0.77 13.68
C VAL A 273 11.24 -1.55 13.23
N TYR A 274 11.41 -2.77 13.72
CA TYR A 274 12.53 -3.63 13.32
C TYR A 274 12.56 -3.88 11.80
N ARG A 275 11.42 -4.18 11.18
CA ARG A 275 11.33 -4.38 9.72
C ARG A 275 11.65 -3.10 8.95
N ALA A 276 11.16 -1.95 9.41
CA ALA A 276 11.46 -0.66 8.81
C ALA A 276 12.97 -0.38 8.82
N GLU A 277 13.64 -0.60 9.96
CA GLU A 277 15.08 -0.41 10.10
C GLU A 277 15.88 -1.40 9.24
N GLN A 278 15.57 -2.72 9.32
CA GLN A 278 16.41 -3.77 8.75
C GLN A 278 16.10 -4.10 7.29
N THR A 279 14.87 -3.91 6.85
CA THR A 279 14.41 -4.29 5.50
C THR A 279 13.76 -3.16 4.72
N GLY A 280 13.48 -2.01 5.36
CA GLY A 280 12.82 -0.88 4.74
C GLY A 280 13.51 -0.37 3.47
N ILE A 281 12.73 0.12 2.53
CA ILE A 281 13.20 0.69 1.25
C ILE A 281 12.53 2.05 1.07
N ILE A 282 13.36 3.08 0.95
CA ILE A 282 12.90 4.44 0.61
C ILE A 282 13.34 4.75 -0.81
N PHE A 283 12.37 5.05 -1.66
CA PHE A 283 12.61 5.46 -3.04
C PHE A 283 12.42 6.97 -3.17
N ILE A 284 13.51 7.68 -3.47
CA ILE A 284 13.54 9.13 -3.65
C ILE A 284 13.52 9.41 -5.14
N ASP A 285 12.36 9.83 -5.66
CA ASP A 285 12.18 10.19 -7.08
C ASP A 285 12.59 11.64 -7.34
N GLU A 286 12.89 11.97 -8.59
CA GLU A 286 13.22 13.31 -9.06
C GLU A 286 14.41 13.97 -8.31
N ILE A 287 15.42 13.17 -7.92
CA ILE A 287 16.58 13.68 -7.19
C ILE A 287 17.37 14.73 -8.01
N ASP A 288 17.31 14.65 -9.34
CA ASP A 288 17.92 15.61 -10.26
C ASP A 288 17.29 17.01 -10.19
N LYS A 289 16.07 17.15 -9.68
CA LYS A 289 15.37 18.44 -9.54
C LYS A 289 15.88 19.28 -8.38
N ILE A 290 16.50 18.64 -7.38
CA ILE A 290 17.11 19.36 -6.25
C ILE A 290 18.61 19.66 -6.46
N VAL A 291 19.13 19.44 -7.69
CA VAL A 291 20.46 19.86 -8.07
C VAL A 291 20.45 21.36 -8.36
N SER A 292 21.35 22.11 -7.70
CA SER A 292 21.51 23.56 -7.92
C SER A 292 22.29 23.80 -9.20
N LYS A 293 21.76 24.63 -10.10
CA LYS A 293 22.55 25.15 -11.22
C LYS A 293 23.53 26.20 -10.70
N SER A 294 24.81 25.96 -10.88
CA SER A 294 25.86 26.97 -10.57
C SER A 294 25.55 28.26 -11.32
N GLY A 295 25.11 29.33 -10.63
CA GLY A 295 24.98 30.66 -11.23
C GLY A 295 23.63 31.36 -11.15
N SER A 296 22.56 30.77 -10.62
CA SER A 296 21.27 31.47 -10.43
C SER A 296 20.97 31.69 -8.95
N SER A 297 21.53 32.73 -8.35
CA SER A 297 21.10 33.23 -7.05
C SER A 297 19.87 34.14 -7.24
N SER A 298 18.67 33.59 -7.36
CA SER A 298 17.45 34.35 -7.16
C SER A 298 17.06 34.25 -5.67
N SER A 299 17.18 35.37 -5.00
CA SER A 299 16.76 35.54 -3.61
C SER A 299 15.27 35.27 -3.49
N GLY A 300 14.91 34.09 -2.86
CA GLY A 300 13.54 33.73 -2.56
C GLY A 300 13.14 32.27 -2.88
N GLU A 301 13.94 31.53 -3.63
CA GLU A 301 13.72 30.09 -3.82
C GLU A 301 14.33 29.29 -2.67
N VAL A 302 13.57 28.30 -2.18
CA VAL A 302 14.09 27.28 -1.25
C VAL A 302 15.41 26.73 -1.80
N SER A 303 16.44 26.74 -0.99
CA SER A 303 17.76 26.28 -1.42
C SER A 303 17.71 24.79 -1.75
N ARG A 304 17.85 24.45 -3.03
CA ARG A 304 17.91 23.05 -3.50
C ARG A 304 19.07 22.30 -2.89
N GLU A 305 20.17 22.99 -2.63
CA GLU A 305 21.33 22.43 -1.94
C GLU A 305 21.03 22.19 -0.46
N GLY A 306 20.22 23.05 0.19
CA GLY A 306 19.73 22.84 1.55
C GLY A 306 18.96 21.54 1.69
N VAL A 307 18.06 21.24 0.75
CA VAL A 307 17.33 19.95 0.75
C VAL A 307 18.28 18.76 0.62
N GLN A 308 19.34 18.84 -0.19
CA GLN A 308 20.35 17.76 -0.28
C GLN A 308 21.08 17.58 1.06
N ARG A 309 21.41 18.67 1.74
CA ARG A 309 22.07 18.65 3.06
C ARG A 309 21.16 18.09 4.15
N ASP A 310 19.85 18.36 4.07
CA ASP A 310 18.87 17.82 5.01
C ASP A 310 18.62 16.31 4.81
N ILE A 311 18.66 15.83 3.55
CA ILE A 311 18.55 14.40 3.23
C ILE A 311 19.78 13.62 3.69
N LEU A 312 20.95 14.23 3.66
CA LEU A 312 22.22 13.55 3.90
C LEU A 312 22.29 12.82 5.25
N PRO A 313 21.95 13.41 6.43
CA PRO A 313 21.96 12.70 7.69
C PRO A 313 21.08 11.46 7.71
N ILE A 314 19.93 11.52 7.04
CA ILE A 314 19.00 10.38 6.97
C ILE A 314 19.59 9.24 6.15
N VAL A 315 20.29 9.55 5.06
CA VAL A 315 20.94 8.55 4.19
C VAL A 315 22.24 8.02 4.80
N GLU A 316 22.92 8.81 5.63
CA GLU A 316 24.15 8.42 6.35
C GLU A 316 23.88 7.50 7.53
N GLY A 317 22.74 7.62 8.14
CA GLY A 317 22.33 6.95 9.36
C GLY A 317 22.06 7.94 10.48
N SER A 318 20.81 8.03 10.87
CA SER A 318 20.35 8.88 11.97
C SER A 318 19.20 8.19 12.71
N THR A 319 18.87 8.74 13.88
CA THR A 319 17.73 8.28 14.66
C THR A 319 16.58 9.27 14.52
N VAL A 320 15.46 8.83 13.99
CA VAL A 320 14.26 9.65 13.80
C VAL A 320 13.20 9.24 14.82
N VAL A 321 12.63 10.23 15.51
CA VAL A 321 11.55 10.00 16.47
C VAL A 321 10.22 9.88 15.72
N THR A 322 9.48 8.82 16.00
CA THR A 322 8.16 8.55 15.44
C THR A 322 7.14 8.29 16.54
N LYS A 323 5.86 8.28 16.23
CA LYS A 323 4.81 7.89 17.18
C LYS A 323 4.91 6.43 17.65
N TYR A 324 5.71 5.62 16.98
CA TYR A 324 5.98 4.21 17.31
C TYR A 324 7.32 3.99 18.01
N GLY A 325 8.01 5.07 18.36
CA GLY A 325 9.33 5.06 18.97
C GLY A 325 10.42 5.58 18.04
N SER A 326 11.66 5.50 18.51
CA SER A 326 12.85 5.92 17.76
C SER A 326 13.22 4.88 16.71
N VAL A 327 13.59 5.32 15.51
CA VAL A 327 13.89 4.49 14.34
C VAL A 327 15.24 4.87 13.77
N LYS A 328 16.13 3.90 13.61
CA LYS A 328 17.47 4.07 13.03
C LYS A 328 17.43 3.87 11.53
N THR A 329 18.09 4.73 10.77
CA THR A 329 18.11 4.68 9.30
C THR A 329 19.33 3.99 8.71
N ASP A 330 20.32 3.61 9.52
CA ASP A 330 21.61 3.02 9.12
C ASP A 330 21.49 1.84 8.15
N HIS A 331 20.41 1.07 8.26
CA HIS A 331 20.21 -0.13 7.48
C HIS A 331 19.02 -0.05 6.50
N VAL A 332 18.39 1.10 6.40
CA VAL A 332 17.38 1.38 5.36
C VAL A 332 18.08 1.43 4.01
N LEU A 333 17.46 0.84 2.99
CA LEU A 333 17.96 0.94 1.62
C LEU A 333 17.36 2.17 0.94
N PHE A 334 18.21 3.10 0.57
CA PHE A 334 17.80 4.25 -0.23
C PHE A 334 18.05 3.97 -1.71
N ILE A 335 17.04 4.20 -2.52
CA ILE A 335 17.12 4.15 -3.98
C ILE A 335 16.72 5.53 -4.48
N ALA A 336 17.68 6.31 -4.94
CA ALA A 336 17.40 7.60 -5.57
C ALA A 336 17.23 7.42 -7.09
N ALA A 337 16.34 8.20 -7.68
CA ALA A 337 16.08 8.16 -9.10
C ALA A 337 15.96 9.55 -9.69
N GLY A 338 16.52 9.75 -10.87
CA GLY A 338 16.43 11.01 -11.61
C GLY A 338 16.55 10.79 -13.11
N ALA A 339 16.02 11.72 -13.88
CA ALA A 339 16.17 11.71 -15.34
C ALA A 339 17.54 12.27 -15.76
N PHE A 340 18.08 13.22 -15.03
CA PHE A 340 19.37 13.88 -15.27
C PHE A 340 19.51 14.47 -16.69
N HIS A 341 18.40 14.98 -17.25
CA HIS A 341 18.42 15.64 -18.57
C HIS A 341 19.05 17.03 -18.52
N MET A 342 18.78 17.77 -17.41
CA MET A 342 19.21 19.15 -17.22
C MET A 342 20.34 19.30 -16.20
N ALA A 343 20.61 18.29 -15.43
CA ALA A 343 21.64 18.21 -14.41
C ALA A 343 22.44 16.92 -14.60
N LYS A 344 23.65 16.85 -14.07
CA LYS A 344 24.48 15.65 -14.06
C LYS A 344 24.51 15.04 -12.67
N PRO A 345 24.67 13.74 -12.51
CA PRO A 345 24.84 13.10 -11.19
C PRO A 345 26.05 13.66 -10.41
N SER A 346 27.07 14.20 -11.12
CA SER A 346 28.24 14.86 -10.52
C SER A 346 27.95 16.24 -9.96
N GLU A 347 26.78 16.80 -10.19
CA GLU A 347 26.36 18.11 -9.65
C GLU A 347 25.56 17.98 -8.34
N LEU A 348 25.28 16.74 -7.89
CA LEU A 348 24.87 16.52 -6.51
C LEU A 348 26.02 16.88 -5.57
N ILE A 349 25.74 17.26 -4.32
CA ILE A 349 26.80 17.53 -3.35
C ILE A 349 27.71 16.30 -3.18
N PRO A 350 29.03 16.48 -3.04
CA PRO A 350 29.99 15.35 -3.02
C PRO A 350 29.67 14.31 -1.97
N GLU A 351 29.21 14.71 -0.80
CA GLU A 351 28.85 13.85 0.31
C GLU A 351 27.71 12.91 -0.08
N LEU A 352 26.67 13.46 -0.71
CA LEU A 352 25.52 12.68 -1.16
C LEU A 352 25.90 11.71 -2.29
N GLN A 353 26.80 12.13 -3.20
CA GLN A 353 27.34 11.26 -4.24
C GLN A 353 28.04 10.04 -3.65
N GLY A 354 28.80 10.21 -2.55
CA GLY A 354 29.49 9.13 -1.84
C GLY A 354 28.52 8.14 -1.20
N ARG A 355 27.31 8.56 -0.86
CA ARG A 355 26.29 7.70 -0.24
C ARG A 355 25.47 6.90 -1.24
N PHE A 356 25.59 7.18 -2.54
CA PHE A 356 24.99 6.42 -3.63
C PHE A 356 26.06 5.78 -4.54
N PRO A 357 26.84 4.80 -4.00
CA PRO A 357 27.96 4.21 -4.72
C PRO A 357 27.56 3.34 -5.91
N ILE A 358 26.33 2.78 -5.90
CA ILE A 358 25.85 1.97 -7.01
C ILE A 358 25.07 2.87 -7.95
N ARG A 359 25.61 3.09 -9.15
CA ARG A 359 24.98 3.88 -10.19
C ARG A 359 24.52 2.97 -11.31
N VAL A 360 23.26 3.10 -11.71
CA VAL A 360 22.65 2.26 -12.74
C VAL A 360 21.95 3.14 -13.74
N GLU A 361 22.30 2.98 -15.01
CA GLU A 361 21.66 3.68 -16.10
C GLU A 361 20.57 2.81 -16.72
N LEU A 362 19.37 3.37 -16.84
CA LEU A 362 18.23 2.76 -17.51
C LEU A 362 18.15 3.33 -18.93
N THR A 363 18.05 2.42 -19.89
CA THR A 363 18.00 2.78 -21.30
C THR A 363 16.62 3.26 -21.73
N LYS A 364 16.59 4.10 -22.79
CA LYS A 364 15.35 4.43 -23.48
C LYS A 364 14.69 3.17 -24.05
N LEU A 365 13.38 3.18 -24.08
CA LEU A 365 12.62 2.05 -24.65
C LEU A 365 12.70 2.07 -26.19
N SER A 366 12.91 0.92 -26.79
CA SER A 366 12.84 0.67 -28.23
C SER A 366 11.42 0.30 -28.66
N VAL A 367 11.15 0.22 -29.96
CA VAL A 367 9.87 -0.28 -30.48
C VAL A 367 9.59 -1.70 -29.97
N ASP A 368 10.62 -2.57 -29.96
CA ASP A 368 10.50 -3.93 -29.43
C ASP A 368 10.13 -3.93 -27.94
N ASP A 369 10.74 -3.04 -27.15
CA ASP A 369 10.38 -2.91 -25.74
C ASP A 369 8.93 -2.47 -25.56
N PHE A 370 8.43 -1.53 -26.37
CA PHE A 370 7.03 -1.10 -26.33
C PHE A 370 6.07 -2.24 -26.69
N TYR A 371 6.39 -3.00 -27.74
CA TYR A 371 5.62 -4.19 -28.12
C TYR A 371 5.57 -5.20 -26.97
N ARG A 372 6.71 -5.52 -26.42
CA ARG A 372 6.80 -6.47 -25.31
C ARG A 372 6.07 -5.99 -24.05
N ILE A 373 6.11 -4.69 -23.73
CA ILE A 373 5.35 -4.09 -22.61
C ILE A 373 3.84 -4.26 -22.81
N LEU A 374 3.36 -4.20 -24.04
CA LEU A 374 1.94 -4.37 -24.36
C LEU A 374 1.46 -5.82 -24.15
N VAL A 375 2.33 -6.82 -24.33
CA VAL A 375 1.95 -8.25 -24.45
C VAL A 375 2.45 -9.12 -23.30
N GLU A 376 3.75 -9.02 -22.96
CA GLU A 376 4.43 -10.01 -22.11
C GLU A 376 4.05 -9.92 -20.62
N PRO A 377 4.02 -8.74 -19.97
CA PRO A 377 3.78 -8.66 -18.53
C PRO A 377 2.48 -9.33 -18.11
N ASP A 378 2.45 -9.87 -16.89
CA ASP A 378 1.23 -10.43 -16.31
C ASP A 378 0.10 -9.38 -16.27
N ASN A 379 0.47 -8.11 -16.07
CA ASN A 379 -0.42 -6.96 -16.10
C ASN A 379 -0.27 -6.13 -17.39
N ALA A 380 -0.06 -6.78 -18.54
CA ALA A 380 0.04 -6.09 -19.82
C ALA A 380 -1.21 -5.27 -20.15
N LEU A 381 -1.02 -4.10 -20.77
CA LEU A 381 -2.13 -3.18 -21.04
C LEU A 381 -3.22 -3.80 -21.90
N ILE A 382 -2.86 -4.56 -22.93
CA ILE A 382 -3.83 -5.27 -23.77
C ILE A 382 -4.72 -6.17 -22.92
N LYS A 383 -4.14 -6.95 -22.00
CA LYS A 383 -4.92 -7.82 -21.10
C LYS A 383 -5.87 -7.02 -20.20
N GLN A 384 -5.43 -5.85 -19.72
CA GLN A 384 -6.27 -4.99 -18.88
C GLN A 384 -7.47 -4.44 -19.63
N TYR A 385 -7.28 -3.89 -20.84
CA TYR A 385 -8.37 -3.34 -21.64
C TYR A 385 -9.30 -4.41 -22.18
N THR A 386 -8.77 -5.60 -22.55
CA THR A 386 -9.58 -6.75 -22.92
C THR A 386 -10.51 -7.16 -21.78
N ALA A 387 -9.96 -7.34 -20.57
CA ALA A 387 -10.74 -7.69 -19.39
C ALA A 387 -11.76 -6.60 -19.01
N LEU A 388 -11.44 -5.32 -19.22
CA LEU A 388 -12.33 -4.20 -18.92
C LEU A 388 -13.56 -4.23 -19.83
N LEU A 389 -13.38 -4.39 -21.15
CA LEU A 389 -14.48 -4.41 -22.12
C LEU A 389 -15.26 -5.74 -22.12
N GLU A 390 -14.62 -6.82 -21.67
CA GLU A 390 -15.32 -8.09 -21.45
C GLU A 390 -16.40 -7.98 -20.35
N THR A 391 -16.29 -7.04 -19.42
CA THR A 391 -17.36 -6.77 -18.44
C THR A 391 -18.64 -6.25 -19.06
N GLU A 392 -18.55 -5.61 -20.25
CA GLU A 392 -19.68 -5.15 -21.04
C GLU A 392 -20.12 -6.18 -22.12
N GLY A 393 -19.50 -7.39 -22.09
CA GLY A 393 -19.83 -8.46 -23.03
C GLY A 393 -19.10 -8.36 -24.38
N ILE A 394 -18.14 -7.44 -24.53
CA ILE A 394 -17.38 -7.24 -25.76
C ILE A 394 -16.04 -7.96 -25.67
N GLN A 395 -15.79 -8.92 -26.57
CA GLN A 395 -14.49 -9.57 -26.72
C GLN A 395 -13.62 -8.79 -27.72
N ILE A 396 -12.52 -8.24 -27.23
CA ILE A 396 -11.56 -7.53 -28.08
C ILE A 396 -10.35 -8.42 -28.34
N GLU A 397 -9.98 -8.50 -29.62
CA GLU A 397 -8.72 -9.12 -30.06
C GLU A 397 -7.86 -8.09 -30.79
N PHE A 398 -6.59 -8.05 -30.47
CA PHE A 398 -5.60 -7.23 -31.17
C PHE A 398 -4.81 -8.13 -32.13
N SER A 399 -4.72 -7.77 -33.41
CA SER A 399 -3.80 -8.45 -34.31
C SER A 399 -2.35 -8.10 -33.96
N ASP A 400 -1.41 -9.01 -34.22
CA ASP A 400 0.01 -8.77 -33.93
C ASP A 400 0.54 -7.53 -34.66
N GLU A 401 0.10 -7.30 -35.89
CA GLU A 401 0.47 -6.13 -36.68
C GLU A 401 -0.11 -4.84 -36.08
N ALA A 402 -1.29 -4.89 -35.45
CA ALA A 402 -1.87 -3.75 -34.77
C ALA A 402 -1.05 -3.40 -33.51
N ILE A 403 -0.61 -4.41 -32.77
CA ILE A 403 0.24 -4.21 -31.58
C ILE A 403 1.59 -3.59 -31.97
N VAL A 404 2.20 -4.10 -33.04
CA VAL A 404 3.44 -3.51 -33.61
C VAL A 404 3.20 -2.05 -33.98
N ARG A 405 2.09 -1.75 -34.67
CA ARG A 405 1.78 -0.36 -35.06
C ARG A 405 1.56 0.58 -33.88
N ILE A 406 0.90 0.11 -32.81
CA ILE A 406 0.75 0.86 -31.56
C ILE A 406 2.13 1.15 -30.94
N ALA A 407 3.03 0.16 -30.91
CA ALA A 407 4.39 0.32 -30.40
C ALA A 407 5.23 1.31 -31.22
N GLU A 408 5.10 1.30 -32.55
CA GLU A 408 5.76 2.27 -33.46
C GLU A 408 5.26 3.69 -33.16
N ILE A 409 3.93 3.90 -33.08
CA ILE A 409 3.36 5.20 -32.77
C ILE A 409 3.82 5.70 -31.40
N ALA A 410 3.86 4.83 -30.39
CA ALA A 410 4.35 5.21 -29.06
C ALA A 410 5.82 5.64 -29.10
N PHE A 411 6.65 4.94 -29.86
CA PHE A 411 8.05 5.30 -30.06
C PHE A 411 8.20 6.62 -30.82
N GLU A 412 7.50 6.78 -31.96
CA GLU A 412 7.53 8.01 -32.78
C GLU A 412 7.12 9.24 -31.98
N VAL A 413 6.03 9.14 -31.21
CA VAL A 413 5.54 10.26 -30.38
C VAL A 413 6.53 10.58 -29.26
N ASN A 414 7.12 9.58 -28.59
CA ASN A 414 8.16 9.81 -27.60
C ASN A 414 9.47 10.40 -28.16
N GLN A 415 9.74 10.22 -29.47
CA GLN A 415 10.86 10.85 -30.15
C GLN A 415 10.59 12.32 -30.50
N ASN A 416 9.36 12.62 -30.89
CA ASN A 416 8.95 13.92 -31.42
C ASN A 416 8.44 14.89 -30.34
N THR A 417 8.09 14.39 -29.16
CA THR A 417 7.57 15.15 -28.01
C THR A 417 8.37 14.85 -26.75
N ASP A 418 7.87 15.27 -25.58
CA ASP A 418 8.47 14.89 -24.31
C ASP A 418 8.43 13.38 -24.10
N ASN A 419 9.59 12.79 -23.88
CA ASN A 419 9.72 11.36 -23.67
C ASN A 419 9.23 10.96 -22.28
N ILE A 420 8.01 10.43 -22.21
CA ILE A 420 7.41 9.90 -20.98
C ILE A 420 7.48 8.37 -20.90
N GLY A 421 8.22 7.73 -21.81
CA GLY A 421 8.44 6.28 -21.82
C GLY A 421 7.16 5.47 -21.95
N ALA A 422 7.05 4.37 -21.21
CA ALA A 422 5.90 3.47 -21.25
C ALA A 422 4.57 4.10 -20.82
N ARG A 423 4.59 5.26 -20.12
CA ARG A 423 3.35 5.98 -19.79
C ARG A 423 2.59 6.41 -21.04
N ARG A 424 3.30 6.64 -22.16
CA ARG A 424 2.70 6.95 -23.45
C ARG A 424 1.71 5.88 -23.93
N LEU A 425 2.00 4.61 -23.63
CA LEU A 425 1.10 3.52 -24.01
C LEU A 425 -0.29 3.64 -23.39
N HIS A 426 -0.40 4.10 -22.15
CA HIS A 426 -1.71 4.32 -21.52
C HIS A 426 -2.50 5.37 -22.29
N THR A 427 -1.89 6.52 -22.58
CA THR A 427 -2.57 7.59 -23.33
C THR A 427 -3.00 7.15 -24.72
N ILE A 428 -2.13 6.38 -25.40
CA ILE A 428 -2.43 5.83 -26.72
C ILE A 428 -3.57 4.83 -26.66
N MET A 429 -3.57 3.91 -25.71
CA MET A 429 -4.62 2.91 -25.55
C MET A 429 -5.96 3.54 -25.19
N GLU A 430 -5.98 4.53 -24.29
CA GLU A 430 -7.18 5.29 -23.96
C GLU A 430 -7.76 5.96 -25.21
N LYS A 431 -6.91 6.63 -26.02
CA LYS A 431 -7.37 7.30 -27.23
C LYS A 431 -7.80 6.32 -28.32
N LEU A 432 -7.13 5.20 -28.46
CA LEU A 432 -7.47 4.16 -29.41
C LEU A 432 -8.84 3.56 -29.15
N LEU A 433 -9.17 3.33 -27.88
CA LEU A 433 -10.37 2.62 -27.47
C LEU A 433 -11.48 3.56 -26.96
N GLU A 434 -11.29 4.90 -27.03
CA GLU A 434 -12.25 5.90 -26.52
C GLU A 434 -13.66 5.70 -27.06
N ASP A 435 -13.82 5.65 -28.39
CA ASP A 435 -15.14 5.50 -29.03
C ASP A 435 -15.75 4.14 -28.70
N LEU A 436 -14.95 3.07 -28.74
CA LEU A 436 -15.41 1.74 -28.42
C LEU A 436 -15.87 1.63 -26.96
N SER A 437 -15.13 2.23 -26.04
CA SER A 437 -15.50 2.25 -24.61
C SER A 437 -16.75 3.10 -24.35
N PHE A 438 -16.94 4.18 -25.11
CA PHE A 438 -18.14 5.02 -25.00
C PHE A 438 -19.39 4.30 -25.47
N GLU A 439 -19.30 3.58 -26.58
CA GLU A 439 -20.42 2.86 -27.19
C GLU A 439 -20.66 1.47 -26.58
N ALA A 440 -19.71 0.94 -25.83
CA ALA A 440 -19.73 -0.43 -25.28
C ALA A 440 -21.06 -0.83 -24.60
N PRO A 441 -21.69 0.01 -23.75
CA PRO A 441 -22.95 -0.36 -23.08
C PRO A 441 -24.15 -0.48 -24.04
N GLU A 442 -24.05 0.11 -25.25
CA GLU A 442 -25.15 0.20 -26.20
C GLU A 442 -24.96 -0.74 -27.42
N ILE A 443 -23.78 -1.31 -27.59
CA ILE A 443 -23.43 -2.17 -28.73
C ILE A 443 -23.76 -3.63 -28.42
N THR A 444 -24.34 -4.32 -29.39
CA THR A 444 -24.57 -5.78 -29.35
C THR A 444 -23.46 -6.58 -30.04
N LEU A 445 -22.29 -6.01 -30.24
CA LEU A 445 -21.16 -6.68 -30.88
C LEU A 445 -20.47 -7.62 -29.89
N GLU A 446 -20.46 -8.92 -30.20
CA GLU A 446 -19.80 -9.93 -29.36
C GLU A 446 -18.28 -9.92 -29.52
N LYS A 447 -17.76 -9.55 -30.70
CA LYS A 447 -16.31 -9.62 -31.00
C LYS A 447 -15.85 -8.46 -31.87
N VAL A 448 -14.78 -7.79 -31.44
CA VAL A 448 -14.12 -6.69 -32.18
C VAL A 448 -12.65 -7.01 -32.37
N THR A 449 -12.18 -6.94 -33.61
CA THR A 449 -10.75 -7.11 -33.92
C THR A 449 -10.10 -5.78 -34.23
N ILE A 450 -9.11 -5.40 -33.44
CA ILE A 450 -8.30 -4.20 -33.65
C ILE A 450 -7.23 -4.52 -34.69
N THR A 451 -7.31 -3.83 -35.83
CA THR A 451 -6.39 -3.99 -36.98
C THR A 451 -5.46 -2.80 -37.11
N PRO A 452 -4.34 -2.91 -37.87
CA PRO A 452 -3.45 -1.75 -38.13
C PRO A 452 -4.19 -0.58 -38.82
N GLN A 453 -5.20 -0.88 -39.62
CA GLN A 453 -6.03 0.14 -40.27
C GLN A 453 -6.80 0.93 -39.23
N TYR A 454 -7.46 0.26 -38.31
CA TYR A 454 -8.15 0.90 -37.19
C TYR A 454 -7.22 1.79 -36.35
N VAL A 455 -6.02 1.27 -36.02
CA VAL A 455 -4.99 2.03 -35.30
C VAL A 455 -4.59 3.30 -36.05
N ASN A 456 -4.32 3.20 -37.36
CA ASN A 456 -3.96 4.34 -38.18
C ASN A 456 -5.11 5.34 -38.34
N GLU A 457 -6.35 4.89 -38.47
CA GLU A 457 -7.54 5.75 -38.54
C GLU A 457 -7.71 6.59 -37.25
N LYS A 458 -7.57 5.96 -36.08
CA LYS A 458 -7.78 6.63 -34.79
C LYS A 458 -6.57 7.48 -34.36
N LEU A 459 -5.37 7.05 -34.64
CA LEU A 459 -4.13 7.66 -34.11
C LEU A 459 -3.24 8.31 -35.18
N GLY A 460 -3.38 7.96 -36.45
CA GLY A 460 -2.47 8.39 -37.52
C GLY A 460 -2.40 9.92 -37.68
N ALA A 461 -3.54 10.59 -37.68
CA ALA A 461 -3.58 12.05 -37.81
C ALA A 461 -2.98 12.74 -36.57
N ILE A 462 -3.15 12.16 -35.39
CA ILE A 462 -2.65 12.70 -34.11
C ILE A 462 -1.13 12.49 -34.04
N SER A 463 -0.62 11.33 -34.43
CA SER A 463 0.81 11.01 -34.37
C SER A 463 1.66 11.83 -35.34
N GLN A 464 1.10 12.21 -36.49
CA GLN A 464 1.78 13.02 -37.50
C GLN A 464 1.80 14.52 -37.20
N ASN A 465 0.85 15.00 -36.38
CA ASN A 465 0.78 16.40 -36.00
C ASN A 465 1.42 16.60 -34.61
N LYS A 466 2.57 17.30 -34.58
CA LYS A 466 3.34 17.50 -33.35
C LYS A 466 2.55 18.22 -32.25
N ASP A 467 1.75 19.22 -32.63
CA ASP A 467 0.94 19.97 -31.68
C ASP A 467 -0.17 19.09 -31.09
N LEU A 468 -0.90 18.33 -31.95
CA LEU A 468 -1.93 17.39 -31.48
C LEU A 468 -1.34 16.26 -30.63
N SER A 469 -0.17 15.73 -31.01
CA SER A 469 0.54 14.71 -30.22
C SER A 469 0.91 15.20 -28.82
N GLN A 470 1.30 16.46 -28.70
CA GLN A 470 1.70 17.05 -27.43
C GLN A 470 0.51 17.32 -26.50
N PHE A 471 -0.69 17.61 -27.05
CA PHE A 471 -1.89 17.91 -26.26
C PHE A 471 -2.79 16.67 -26.03
N ILE A 472 -2.79 15.70 -26.91
CA ILE A 472 -3.73 14.56 -26.87
C ILE A 472 -3.05 13.26 -26.45
N LEU A 473 -1.82 13.02 -26.85
CA LEU A 473 -1.02 11.85 -26.53
C LEU A 473 0.13 12.19 -25.57
#